data_d2b3e4e5a638fbc28a5337d974712ff2
#
_entry.id   d2b3e4e5a638fbc28a5337d974712ff2
#
_cell.length_a   1.000
_cell.length_b   1.000
_cell.length_c   1.000
_cell.angle_alpha   90.00
_cell.angle_beta   90.00
_cell.angle_gamma   90.00
#
_symmetry.space_group_name_H-M   'P 1'
#
loop_
_entity.id
_entity.type
_entity.pdbx_description
1 polymer ?
#
loop_
_entity_poly.entity_id
_entity_poly.type
_entity_poly.pdbx_seq_one_letter_code
_entity_poly.pdbx_strand_id
1 'polypeptide(L)'
;DAGLFRTAMSPGIREQHDEFPMIANLEGKMVVGQFGSFIHGFKEAYDGTIEEGDLFLTTDPYACNGAISHINDWLLLRPIFKDGRLISYAAMFGHMTDVGGKVPGSLPTDAREIFEEGIRIPPTKIYKNDELQTDLLELILHNCRMPNWNRSDFNALVAAIRTAEKRVIEMAERFGDNVFYSALDELLARNKRAMGKLIKSTVPEKKQFFEDYICDDGLGMGPYKIKCAMWRDKGKVIFDFEGTDPQSISSINFYLNEEMFKMFCGVYMIMVFDPQIMFNDGFYDLMEVRIPHGTLLKPQEPAALSCRTHALGRIFDVLGGLLGQGDPDFLAGAGFSDSPHFMYSGYDKNGEWYQLYSIGFGGIPGKPSGDGPDGHSLWPSFTNVPNEFLESYFPLRIETYETITDSGGAGYNRGGNGLSMGYCFLEPGTISIHDDRWLTYPWGVNGGLPGRRSEKILVRTDGSSERLPSKCDRIEVSSGDILYFNTWGGGGCGDPLKREPERVEFDVRAGLVSIEGAKRYGVVMKEDMTVNVKRTETLRAKMAKKRGKVPMFDRGGDIATLKKRCLAETGLQPPRTPEFQTWALRALEGGTAAKTASVKVKRTAAKKAVKAKAKVKVKAKAPAKKRAKA
;
A
#
# COMPACT_ATOMS: atom_id res chain seq x y z
N ASP A 1 -2.15 -18.94 -6.19
CA ASP A 1 -0.90 -18.50 -5.54
C ASP A 1 0.21 -19.57 -5.63
N ALA A 2 0.05 -20.81 -5.09
CA ALA A 2 1.12 -21.80 -5.04
C ALA A 2 1.77 -22.15 -6.41
N GLY A 3 1.01 -22.09 -7.50
CA GLY A 3 1.52 -22.24 -8.87
C GLY A 3 2.38 -21.07 -9.28
N LEU A 4 1.92 -19.86 -8.99
CA LEU A 4 2.61 -18.62 -9.32
C LEU A 4 3.98 -18.53 -8.63
N PHE A 5 4.06 -18.72 -7.32
CA PHE A 5 5.32 -18.68 -6.55
C PHE A 5 6.37 -19.70 -7.04
N ARG A 6 5.94 -20.80 -7.67
CA ARG A 6 6.85 -21.79 -8.24
C ARG A 6 7.34 -21.47 -9.65
N THR A 7 6.67 -20.56 -10.35
CA THR A 7 6.94 -20.28 -11.77
C THR A 7 7.40 -18.86 -12.04
N ALA A 8 7.14 -17.91 -11.13
CA ALA A 8 7.65 -16.56 -11.23
C ALA A 8 9.19 -16.52 -11.02
N MET A 9 9.84 -15.52 -11.62
CA MET A 9 11.30 -15.34 -11.55
C MET A 9 11.68 -14.23 -10.58
N SER A 10 10.92 -13.14 -10.53
CA SER A 10 11.26 -11.98 -9.70
C SER A 10 11.12 -12.29 -8.21
N PRO A 11 12.04 -11.80 -7.36
CA PRO A 11 11.93 -11.97 -5.92
C PRO A 11 10.70 -11.28 -5.33
N GLY A 12 10.23 -10.18 -5.92
CA GLY A 12 9.02 -9.48 -5.49
C GLY A 12 7.78 -10.38 -5.54
N ILE A 13 7.55 -11.08 -6.65
CA ILE A 13 6.41 -12.00 -6.80
C ILE A 13 6.69 -13.35 -6.13
N ARG A 14 7.86 -13.94 -6.43
CA ARG A 14 8.17 -15.31 -6.03
C ARG A 14 8.38 -15.48 -4.54
N GLU A 15 9.12 -14.55 -3.90
CA GLU A 15 9.55 -14.66 -2.52
C GLU A 15 8.77 -13.70 -1.60
N GLN A 16 8.53 -12.45 -2.02
CA GLN A 16 7.83 -11.46 -1.21
C GLN A 16 6.32 -11.50 -1.36
N HIS A 17 5.80 -12.25 -2.36
CA HIS A 17 4.38 -12.43 -2.62
C HIS A 17 3.65 -11.10 -2.92
N ASP A 18 4.31 -10.20 -3.67
CA ASP A 18 3.70 -8.94 -4.10
C ASP A 18 2.80 -9.17 -5.32
N GLU A 19 1.72 -9.91 -5.07
CA GLU A 19 0.69 -10.28 -6.04
C GLU A 19 -0.64 -10.49 -5.34
N PHE A 20 -1.76 -10.20 -6.02
CA PHE A 20 -3.08 -10.34 -5.40
C PHE A 20 -4.12 -10.88 -6.39
N PRO A 21 -4.52 -12.16 -6.25
CA PRO A 21 -5.55 -12.77 -7.08
C PRO A 21 -6.94 -12.48 -6.56
N MET A 22 -7.91 -12.48 -7.47
CA MET A 22 -9.32 -12.38 -7.13
C MET A 22 -10.24 -13.09 -8.14
N ILE A 23 -11.40 -13.51 -7.63
CA ILE A 23 -12.57 -13.91 -8.43
C ILE A 23 -13.69 -12.92 -8.11
N ALA A 24 -14.36 -12.42 -9.15
CA ALA A 24 -15.47 -11.51 -9.02
C ALA A 24 -16.73 -12.01 -9.69
N ASN A 25 -17.88 -11.54 -9.21
CA ASN A 25 -19.17 -11.78 -9.85
C ASN A 25 -19.35 -10.93 -11.12
N LEU A 26 -20.49 -11.03 -11.78
CA LEU A 26 -20.81 -10.30 -13.02
C LEU A 26 -20.84 -8.77 -12.84
N GLU A 27 -21.10 -8.29 -11.63
CA GLU A 27 -21.06 -6.87 -11.30
C GLU A 27 -19.63 -6.35 -11.15
N GLY A 28 -18.64 -7.25 -11.03
CA GLY A 28 -17.24 -6.93 -10.78
C GLY A 28 -16.89 -6.85 -9.30
N LYS A 29 -17.77 -7.28 -8.41
CA LYS A 29 -17.49 -7.35 -6.97
C LYS A 29 -16.63 -8.58 -6.67
N MET A 30 -15.54 -8.37 -5.97
CA MET A 30 -14.69 -9.46 -5.48
C MET A 30 -15.46 -10.33 -4.49
N VAL A 31 -15.55 -11.62 -4.80
CA VAL A 31 -16.19 -12.62 -3.93
C VAL A 31 -15.16 -13.39 -3.13
N VAL A 32 -14.03 -13.72 -3.77
CA VAL A 32 -12.88 -14.41 -3.16
C VAL A 32 -11.63 -13.72 -3.66
N GLY A 33 -10.73 -13.36 -2.76
CA GLY A 33 -9.47 -12.70 -3.12
C GLY A 33 -8.77 -12.13 -1.90
N GLN A 34 -7.64 -11.49 -2.17
CA GLN A 34 -6.82 -10.89 -1.12
C GLN A 34 -6.94 -9.36 -1.10
N PHE A 35 -7.17 -8.72 -2.25
CA PHE A 35 -7.05 -7.27 -2.36
C PHE A 35 -7.97 -6.70 -3.43
N GLY A 36 -9.05 -6.08 -3.02
CA GLY A 36 -9.86 -5.11 -3.75
C GLY A 36 -10.58 -5.54 -5.03
N SER A 37 -11.42 -4.62 -5.48
CA SER A 37 -12.24 -4.75 -6.68
C SER A 37 -11.55 -4.07 -7.88
N PHE A 38 -10.54 -4.69 -8.46
CA PHE A 38 -9.85 -4.19 -9.66
C PHE A 38 -10.80 -4.03 -10.86
N ILE A 39 -11.84 -4.84 -10.93
CA ILE A 39 -12.74 -4.95 -12.09
C ILE A 39 -13.66 -3.76 -12.20
N HIS A 40 -14.03 -3.11 -11.09
CA HIS A 40 -14.89 -1.93 -11.13
C HIS A 40 -14.25 -0.79 -11.94
N GLY A 41 -13.02 -0.41 -11.62
CA GLY A 41 -12.28 0.62 -12.35
C GLY A 41 -12.06 0.26 -13.81
N PHE A 42 -11.72 -0.98 -14.10
CA PHE A 42 -11.62 -1.49 -15.47
C PHE A 42 -12.94 -1.35 -16.25
N LYS A 43 -14.07 -1.78 -15.67
CA LYS A 43 -15.39 -1.69 -16.34
C LYS A 43 -15.85 -0.25 -16.57
N GLU A 44 -15.44 0.69 -15.75
CA GLU A 44 -15.71 2.11 -15.96
C GLU A 44 -14.82 2.74 -17.04
N ALA A 45 -13.60 2.24 -17.19
CA ALA A 45 -12.60 2.78 -18.11
C ALA A 45 -12.65 2.14 -19.51
N TYR A 46 -13.04 0.87 -19.61
CA TYR A 46 -13.07 0.14 -20.88
C TYR A 46 -14.44 0.19 -21.53
N ASP A 47 -14.54 0.77 -22.72
CA ASP A 47 -15.77 0.93 -23.53
C ASP A 47 -15.86 -0.02 -24.73
N GLY A 48 -14.86 -0.91 -24.89
CA GLY A 48 -14.83 -1.91 -25.95
C GLY A 48 -15.67 -3.15 -25.68
N THR A 49 -15.69 -4.07 -26.64
CA THR A 49 -16.37 -5.37 -26.49
C THR A 49 -15.52 -6.31 -25.64
N ILE A 50 -16.19 -7.12 -24.81
CA ILE A 50 -15.59 -8.22 -24.04
C ILE A 50 -16.09 -9.52 -24.67
N GLU A 51 -15.18 -10.35 -25.14
CA GLU A 51 -15.46 -11.59 -25.87
C GLU A 51 -14.78 -12.78 -25.18
N GLU A 52 -15.28 -13.98 -25.46
CA GLU A 52 -14.69 -15.22 -25.00
C GLU A 52 -13.25 -15.35 -25.53
N GLY A 53 -12.31 -15.74 -24.68
CA GLY A 53 -10.89 -15.81 -25.04
C GLY A 53 -10.12 -14.51 -24.85
N ASP A 54 -10.76 -13.40 -24.46
CA ASP A 54 -10.05 -12.16 -24.13
C ASP A 54 -9.30 -12.26 -22.80
N LEU A 55 -8.09 -11.70 -22.77
CA LEU A 55 -7.38 -11.37 -21.54
C LEU A 55 -6.86 -9.93 -21.67
N PHE A 56 -7.13 -9.13 -20.67
CA PHE A 56 -6.72 -7.73 -20.64
C PHE A 56 -5.47 -7.54 -19.79
N LEU A 57 -4.63 -6.59 -20.20
CA LEU A 57 -3.53 -6.04 -19.41
C LEU A 57 -3.73 -4.54 -19.27
N THR A 58 -3.51 -4.00 -18.07
CA THR A 58 -3.36 -2.56 -17.85
C THR A 58 -2.30 -2.29 -16.80
N THR A 59 -1.58 -1.18 -16.95
CA THR A 59 -0.55 -0.70 -16.02
C THR A 59 -0.73 0.78 -15.67
N ASP A 60 -1.71 1.45 -16.29
CA ASP A 60 -1.93 2.88 -16.14
C ASP A 60 -3.02 3.19 -15.11
N PRO A 61 -2.67 3.72 -13.91
CA PRO A 61 -3.63 4.04 -12.87
C PRO A 61 -4.72 5.02 -13.32
N TYR A 62 -4.36 6.02 -14.12
CA TYR A 62 -5.32 7.01 -14.60
C TYR A 62 -6.24 6.43 -15.69
N ALA A 63 -5.69 5.69 -16.63
CA ALA A 63 -6.46 5.10 -17.72
C ALA A 63 -7.38 3.96 -17.28
N CYS A 64 -7.09 3.28 -16.14
CA CYS A 64 -7.97 2.26 -15.57
C CYS A 64 -8.81 2.76 -14.39
N ASN A 65 -8.99 4.08 -14.27
CA ASN A 65 -9.78 4.74 -13.22
C ASN A 65 -9.42 4.28 -11.80
N GLY A 66 -8.13 4.22 -11.49
CA GLY A 66 -7.65 3.85 -10.16
C GLY A 66 -7.92 2.38 -9.78
N ALA A 67 -8.01 1.47 -10.73
CA ALA A 67 -8.05 0.03 -10.44
C ALA A 67 -6.73 -0.48 -9.87
N ILE A 68 -5.61 0.14 -10.22
CA ILE A 68 -4.27 -0.04 -9.65
C ILE A 68 -3.70 1.32 -9.26
N SER A 69 -2.59 1.34 -8.52
CA SER A 69 -2.06 2.56 -7.91
C SER A 69 -0.74 3.05 -8.49
N HIS A 70 -0.03 2.26 -9.29
CA HIS A 70 1.21 2.62 -9.99
C HIS A 70 1.52 1.67 -11.16
N ILE A 71 2.49 2.07 -12.00
CA ILE A 71 2.75 1.39 -13.28
C ILE A 71 3.39 0.01 -13.11
N ASN A 72 4.14 -0.26 -12.03
CA ASN A 72 4.78 -1.55 -11.81
C ASN A 72 3.77 -2.69 -11.61
N ASP A 73 2.54 -2.39 -11.19
CA ASP A 73 1.49 -3.40 -11.02
C ASP A 73 0.88 -3.75 -12.38
N TRP A 74 1.28 -4.87 -12.94
CA TRP A 74 0.66 -5.40 -14.16
C TRP A 74 -0.64 -6.11 -13.80
N LEU A 75 -1.76 -5.44 -13.99
CA LEU A 75 -3.08 -6.01 -13.76
C LEU A 75 -3.54 -6.79 -14.98
N LEU A 76 -3.68 -8.10 -14.80
CA LEU A 76 -4.32 -8.99 -15.76
C LEU A 76 -5.77 -9.26 -15.36
N LEU A 77 -6.68 -9.24 -16.34
CA LEU A 77 -8.10 -9.46 -16.13
C LEU A 77 -8.66 -10.41 -17.19
N ARG A 78 -9.27 -11.50 -16.74
CA ARG A 78 -9.88 -12.52 -17.57
C ARG A 78 -11.39 -12.58 -17.34
N PRO A 79 -12.23 -12.23 -18.33
CA PRO A 79 -13.64 -12.57 -18.32
C PRO A 79 -13.80 -14.10 -18.48
N ILE A 80 -14.61 -14.71 -17.63
CA ILE A 80 -14.82 -16.17 -17.62
C ILE A 80 -16.15 -16.49 -18.31
N PHE A 81 -16.07 -17.18 -19.43
CA PHE A 81 -17.22 -17.62 -20.20
C PHE A 81 -17.50 -19.11 -20.01
N LYS A 82 -18.78 -19.48 -20.06
CA LYS A 82 -19.24 -20.84 -20.09
C LYS A 82 -20.43 -20.93 -21.07
N ASP A 83 -20.33 -21.83 -22.05
CA ASP A 83 -21.35 -22.00 -23.09
C ASP A 83 -21.68 -20.67 -23.82
N GLY A 84 -20.64 -19.84 -24.14
CA GLY A 84 -20.77 -18.55 -24.80
C GLY A 84 -21.39 -17.46 -23.92
N ARG A 85 -21.54 -17.66 -22.61
CA ARG A 85 -22.07 -16.68 -21.66
C ARG A 85 -21.03 -16.30 -20.63
N LEU A 86 -20.86 -15.01 -20.38
CA LEU A 86 -20.04 -14.51 -19.30
C LEU A 86 -20.64 -14.91 -17.94
N ILE A 87 -19.86 -15.56 -17.07
CA ILE A 87 -20.33 -16.07 -15.77
C ILE A 87 -19.61 -15.42 -14.57
N SER A 88 -18.38 -14.92 -14.76
CA SER A 88 -17.53 -14.41 -13.68
C SER A 88 -16.33 -13.68 -14.27
N TYR A 89 -15.48 -13.12 -13.42
CA TYR A 89 -14.18 -12.57 -13.79
C TYR A 89 -13.11 -13.14 -12.87
N ALA A 90 -11.92 -13.36 -13.42
CA ALA A 90 -10.70 -13.52 -12.64
C ALA A 90 -9.78 -12.33 -12.91
N ALA A 91 -9.12 -11.83 -11.89
CA ALA A 91 -8.08 -10.81 -12.04
C ALA A 91 -6.92 -11.13 -11.10
N MET A 92 -5.75 -10.65 -11.48
CA MET A 92 -4.53 -10.77 -10.69
C MET A 92 -3.57 -9.68 -11.12
N PHE A 93 -2.94 -9.01 -10.17
CA PHE A 93 -1.77 -8.24 -10.51
C PHE A 93 -0.51 -8.88 -9.93
N GLY A 94 0.64 -8.52 -10.51
CA GLY A 94 1.96 -8.78 -9.96
C GLY A 94 2.83 -7.56 -10.13
N HIS A 95 3.61 -7.25 -9.09
CA HIS A 95 4.55 -6.14 -9.10
C HIS A 95 5.79 -6.51 -9.92
N MET A 96 5.93 -5.93 -11.12
CA MET A 96 7.09 -6.16 -12.00
C MET A 96 8.33 -5.45 -11.47
N THR A 97 9.46 -6.12 -11.53
CA THR A 97 10.76 -5.59 -11.05
C THR A 97 11.17 -4.31 -11.76
N ASP A 98 10.88 -4.20 -13.06
CA ASP A 98 11.21 -3.00 -13.87
C ASP A 98 10.26 -2.87 -15.05
N VAL A 99 9.72 -1.70 -15.26
CA VAL A 99 8.81 -1.36 -16.36
C VAL A 99 9.30 -0.16 -17.17
N GLY A 100 10.61 0.13 -17.12
CA GLY A 100 11.24 1.28 -17.76
C GLY A 100 11.29 2.49 -16.83
N GLY A 101 11.12 3.68 -17.39
CA GLY A 101 11.21 4.92 -16.61
C GLY A 101 12.62 5.40 -16.34
N LYS A 102 12.76 6.46 -15.56
CA LYS A 102 14.05 7.18 -15.42
C LYS A 102 15.06 6.53 -14.47
N VAL A 103 14.63 5.62 -13.60
CA VAL A 103 15.52 4.91 -12.67
C VAL A 103 15.30 3.40 -12.76
N PRO A 104 16.34 2.57 -12.49
CA PRO A 104 16.16 1.14 -12.31
C PRO A 104 15.15 0.84 -11.17
N GLY A 105 14.28 -0.14 -11.38
CA GLY A 105 13.16 -0.43 -10.47
C GLY A 105 11.89 0.34 -10.77
N SER A 106 11.96 1.33 -11.68
CA SER A 106 10.80 2.12 -12.14
C SER A 106 10.03 2.83 -11.03
N LEU A 107 10.70 3.13 -9.92
CA LEU A 107 10.13 3.80 -8.76
C LEU A 107 10.95 5.07 -8.41
N PRO A 108 10.98 6.10 -9.29
CA PRO A 108 11.72 7.32 -9.01
C PRO A 108 11.13 8.10 -7.83
N THR A 109 11.99 8.53 -6.91
CA THR A 109 11.57 9.30 -5.73
C THR A 109 11.33 10.77 -6.05
N ASP A 110 11.92 11.27 -7.14
CA ASP A 110 11.90 12.66 -7.57
C ASP A 110 11.09 12.89 -8.86
N ALA A 111 10.30 11.89 -9.32
CA ALA A 111 9.43 12.03 -10.47
C ALA A 111 8.37 13.11 -10.23
N ARG A 112 8.09 13.89 -11.26
CA ARG A 112 7.08 14.95 -11.25
C ARG A 112 5.84 14.59 -12.04
N GLU A 113 6.01 13.71 -13.02
CA GLU A 113 4.95 13.22 -13.88
C GLU A 113 5.03 11.70 -14.00
N ILE A 114 3.88 11.06 -14.12
CA ILE A 114 3.78 9.60 -14.27
C ILE A 114 4.53 9.08 -15.51
N PHE A 115 4.78 9.92 -16.51
CA PHE A 115 5.58 9.59 -17.70
C PHE A 115 7.04 9.26 -17.39
N GLU A 116 7.55 9.65 -16.24
CA GLU A 116 8.90 9.35 -15.78
C GLU A 116 9.02 7.95 -15.13
N GLU A 117 7.88 7.29 -14.83
CA GLU A 117 7.82 6.06 -14.05
C GLU A 117 7.87 4.78 -14.88
N GLY A 118 7.58 4.85 -16.19
CA GLY A 118 7.66 3.67 -17.07
C GLY A 118 6.59 3.65 -18.16
N ILE A 119 6.38 2.46 -18.75
CA ILE A 119 5.43 2.27 -19.84
C ILE A 119 3.99 2.23 -19.32
N ARG A 120 3.17 3.14 -19.81
CA ARG A 120 1.75 3.26 -19.49
C ARG A 120 0.91 2.45 -20.48
N ILE A 121 0.19 1.46 -19.99
CA ILE A 121 -0.68 0.61 -20.81
C ILE A 121 -2.12 0.80 -20.33
N PRO A 122 -3.00 1.45 -21.14
CA PRO A 122 -4.42 1.51 -20.82
C PRO A 122 -5.03 0.11 -20.90
N PRO A 123 -6.27 -0.11 -20.42
CA PRO A 123 -6.95 -1.40 -20.57
C PRO A 123 -6.89 -1.93 -21.99
N THR A 124 -6.07 -2.95 -22.23
CA THR A 124 -5.73 -3.43 -23.58
C THR A 124 -5.82 -4.96 -23.64
N LYS A 125 -6.44 -5.50 -24.70
CA LYS A 125 -6.49 -6.95 -24.92
C LYS A 125 -5.09 -7.47 -25.28
N ILE A 126 -4.44 -8.16 -24.33
CA ILE A 126 -3.15 -8.85 -24.55
C ILE A 126 -3.35 -10.26 -25.14
N TYR A 127 -4.53 -10.87 -24.92
CA TYR A 127 -5.02 -12.00 -25.68
C TYR A 127 -6.36 -11.66 -26.32
N LYS A 128 -6.58 -12.14 -27.52
CA LYS A 128 -7.86 -12.09 -28.26
C LYS A 128 -8.19 -13.49 -28.74
N ASN A 129 -9.37 -14.00 -28.42
CA ASN A 129 -9.76 -15.37 -28.78
C ASN A 129 -8.69 -16.40 -28.38
N ASP A 130 -8.14 -16.29 -27.16
CA ASP A 130 -7.03 -17.08 -26.62
C ASP A 130 -5.69 -16.99 -27.37
N GLU A 131 -5.57 -16.11 -28.36
CA GLU A 131 -4.34 -15.86 -29.09
C GLU A 131 -3.58 -14.65 -28.52
N LEU A 132 -2.30 -14.88 -28.12
CA LEU A 132 -1.43 -13.84 -27.60
C LEU A 132 -1.12 -12.80 -28.69
N GLN A 133 -1.27 -11.53 -28.34
CA GLN A 133 -0.84 -10.41 -29.17
C GLN A 133 0.68 -10.24 -29.02
N THR A 134 1.45 -11.09 -29.69
CA THR A 134 2.91 -11.23 -29.50
C THR A 134 3.65 -9.91 -29.72
N ASP A 135 3.35 -9.19 -30.83
CA ASP A 135 4.02 -7.92 -31.15
C ASP A 135 3.82 -6.87 -30.05
N LEU A 136 2.61 -6.86 -29.43
CA LEU A 136 2.34 -5.96 -28.32
C LEU A 136 3.14 -6.34 -27.07
N LEU A 137 3.20 -7.62 -26.72
CA LEU A 137 4.01 -8.06 -25.59
C LEU A 137 5.49 -7.76 -25.80
N GLU A 138 6.02 -8.02 -27.01
CA GLU A 138 7.42 -7.70 -27.34
C GLU A 138 7.71 -6.20 -27.25
N LEU A 139 6.79 -5.36 -27.73
CA LEU A 139 6.92 -3.91 -27.60
C LEU A 139 6.98 -3.47 -26.13
N ILE A 140 6.13 -4.04 -25.26
CA ILE A 140 6.13 -3.74 -23.83
C ILE A 140 7.45 -4.17 -23.20
N LEU A 141 7.87 -5.41 -23.43
CA LEU A 141 9.09 -5.97 -22.84
C LEU A 141 10.37 -5.26 -23.30
N HIS A 142 10.38 -4.74 -24.54
CA HIS A 142 11.51 -3.97 -25.07
C HIS A 142 11.74 -2.64 -24.32
N ASN A 143 10.71 -2.14 -23.64
CA ASN A 143 10.81 -0.93 -22.81
C ASN A 143 11.22 -1.20 -21.36
N CYS A 144 11.41 -2.48 -20.97
CA CYS A 144 11.78 -2.90 -19.62
C CYS A 144 13.25 -3.26 -19.56
N ARG A 145 13.93 -2.98 -18.41
CA ARG A 145 15.35 -3.39 -18.22
C ARG A 145 15.53 -4.88 -17.92
N MET A 146 14.44 -5.54 -17.45
CA MET A 146 14.43 -6.97 -17.09
C MET A 146 13.43 -7.77 -17.96
N PRO A 147 13.56 -7.76 -19.32
CA PRO A 147 12.53 -8.30 -20.21
C PRO A 147 12.29 -9.81 -20.00
N ASN A 148 13.35 -10.58 -19.70
CA ASN A 148 13.24 -12.03 -19.49
C ASN A 148 12.51 -12.37 -18.19
N TRP A 149 12.74 -11.61 -17.12
CA TRP A 149 12.04 -11.79 -15.85
C TRP A 149 10.58 -11.39 -15.99
N ASN A 150 10.31 -10.22 -16.57
CA ASN A 150 8.94 -9.74 -16.79
C ASN A 150 8.13 -10.71 -17.68
N ARG A 151 8.79 -11.32 -18.71
CA ARG A 151 8.14 -12.34 -19.53
C ARG A 151 7.78 -13.59 -18.71
N SER A 152 8.70 -14.05 -17.87
CA SER A 152 8.46 -15.22 -17.00
C SER A 152 7.32 -14.94 -16.02
N ASP A 153 7.35 -13.77 -15.35
CA ASP A 153 6.33 -13.37 -14.40
C ASP A 153 4.97 -13.17 -15.09
N PHE A 154 4.92 -12.54 -16.27
CA PHE A 154 3.72 -12.43 -17.08
C PHE A 154 3.12 -13.82 -17.40
N ASN A 155 3.97 -14.77 -17.85
CA ASN A 155 3.51 -16.13 -18.16
C ASN A 155 2.98 -16.84 -16.90
N ALA A 156 3.62 -16.63 -15.75
CA ALA A 156 3.18 -17.18 -14.47
C ALA A 156 1.82 -16.62 -14.03
N LEU A 157 1.60 -15.31 -14.19
CA LEU A 157 0.32 -14.65 -13.93
C LEU A 157 -0.79 -15.18 -14.87
N VAL A 158 -0.51 -15.30 -16.17
CA VAL A 158 -1.44 -15.85 -17.15
C VAL A 158 -1.83 -17.30 -16.79
N ALA A 159 -0.85 -18.14 -16.41
CA ALA A 159 -1.11 -19.52 -16.00
C ALA A 159 -1.98 -19.60 -14.74
N ALA A 160 -1.75 -18.70 -13.77
CA ALA A 160 -2.56 -18.61 -12.55
C ALA A 160 -4.01 -18.21 -12.86
N ILE A 161 -4.22 -17.20 -13.72
CA ILE A 161 -5.56 -16.74 -14.13
C ILE A 161 -6.31 -17.84 -14.92
N ARG A 162 -5.64 -18.53 -15.84
CA ARG A 162 -6.26 -19.66 -16.58
C ARG A 162 -6.61 -20.81 -15.65
N THR A 163 -5.82 -21.05 -14.61
CA THR A 163 -6.16 -22.02 -13.57
C THR A 163 -7.41 -21.59 -12.81
N ALA A 164 -7.53 -20.30 -12.46
CA ALA A 164 -8.71 -19.75 -11.80
C ALA A 164 -9.96 -19.88 -12.69
N GLU A 165 -9.88 -19.52 -13.98
CA GLU A 165 -10.95 -19.71 -14.97
C GLU A 165 -11.44 -21.16 -15.00
N LYS A 166 -10.51 -22.11 -15.19
CA LYS A 166 -10.82 -23.53 -15.20
C LYS A 166 -11.58 -23.97 -13.95
N ARG A 167 -11.11 -23.57 -12.76
CA ARG A 167 -11.73 -23.92 -11.47
C ARG A 167 -13.12 -23.31 -11.29
N VAL A 168 -13.34 -22.10 -11.77
CA VAL A 168 -14.66 -21.44 -11.74
C VAL A 168 -15.63 -22.19 -12.64
N ILE A 169 -15.23 -22.56 -13.86
CA ILE A 169 -16.06 -23.34 -14.79
C ILE A 169 -16.40 -24.72 -14.18
N GLU A 170 -15.41 -25.45 -13.67
CA GLU A 170 -15.61 -26.75 -13.00
C GLU A 170 -16.62 -26.65 -11.83
N MET A 171 -16.59 -25.55 -11.06
CA MET A 171 -17.54 -25.32 -9.98
C MET A 171 -18.97 -25.08 -10.53
N ALA A 172 -19.10 -24.24 -11.56
CA ALA A 172 -20.39 -23.98 -12.19
C ALA A 172 -20.98 -25.24 -12.85
N GLU A 173 -20.17 -26.09 -13.47
CA GLU A 173 -20.57 -27.38 -14.02
C GLU A 173 -21.02 -28.36 -12.92
N ARG A 174 -20.22 -28.47 -11.86
CA ARG A 174 -20.46 -29.44 -10.77
C ARG A 174 -21.74 -29.14 -10.00
N PHE A 175 -22.05 -27.89 -9.73
CA PHE A 175 -23.17 -27.50 -8.88
C PHE A 175 -24.34 -26.90 -9.63
N GLY A 176 -24.17 -26.59 -10.91
CA GLY A 176 -25.13 -25.89 -11.75
C GLY A 176 -25.11 -24.38 -11.57
N ASP A 177 -25.42 -23.63 -12.62
CA ASP A 177 -25.31 -22.17 -12.68
C ASP A 177 -26.10 -21.48 -11.57
N ASN A 178 -27.33 -21.94 -11.27
CA ASN A 178 -28.16 -21.32 -10.24
C ASN A 178 -27.54 -21.41 -8.83
N VAL A 179 -26.95 -22.55 -8.48
CA VAL A 179 -26.27 -22.76 -7.20
C VAL A 179 -25.00 -21.95 -7.18
N PHE A 180 -24.24 -21.89 -8.26
CA PHE A 180 -23.02 -21.11 -8.39
C PHE A 180 -23.31 -19.62 -8.12
N TYR A 181 -24.25 -18.99 -8.83
CA TYR A 181 -24.57 -17.57 -8.60
C TYR A 181 -25.10 -17.31 -7.19
N SER A 182 -26.00 -18.16 -6.69
CA SER A 182 -26.53 -18.02 -5.32
C SER A 182 -25.42 -18.11 -4.26
N ALA A 183 -24.38 -18.92 -4.50
CA ALA A 183 -23.25 -19.03 -3.59
C ALA A 183 -22.38 -17.75 -3.61
N LEU A 184 -22.12 -17.14 -4.77
CA LEU A 184 -21.41 -15.87 -4.88
C LEU A 184 -22.17 -14.77 -4.13
N ASP A 185 -23.48 -14.67 -4.33
CA ASP A 185 -24.33 -13.68 -3.67
C ASP A 185 -24.37 -13.87 -2.15
N GLU A 186 -24.48 -15.12 -1.67
CA GLU A 186 -24.48 -15.41 -0.23
C GLU A 186 -23.13 -15.10 0.42
N LEU A 187 -22.00 -15.33 -0.23
CA LEU A 187 -20.68 -14.95 0.28
C LEU A 187 -20.58 -13.44 0.52
N LEU A 188 -21.03 -12.64 -0.45
CA LEU A 188 -21.10 -11.18 -0.31
C LEU A 188 -22.08 -10.75 0.80
N ALA A 189 -23.26 -11.39 0.86
CA ALA A 189 -24.26 -11.10 1.88
C ALA A 189 -23.80 -11.46 3.29
N ARG A 190 -23.06 -12.56 3.47
CA ARG A 190 -22.47 -12.94 4.77
C ARG A 190 -21.46 -11.90 5.26
N ASN A 191 -20.56 -11.47 4.40
CA ASN A 191 -19.62 -10.40 4.72
C ASN A 191 -20.36 -9.10 5.09
N LYS A 192 -21.35 -8.68 4.28
CA LYS A 192 -22.16 -7.50 4.55
C LYS A 192 -22.84 -7.55 5.93
N ARG A 193 -23.41 -8.71 6.30
CA ARG A 193 -24.03 -8.89 7.62
C ARG A 193 -23.01 -8.80 8.75
N ALA A 194 -21.84 -9.42 8.62
CA ALA A 194 -20.79 -9.40 9.62
C ALA A 194 -20.22 -7.99 9.80
N MET A 195 -19.84 -7.34 8.70
CA MET A 195 -19.33 -5.96 8.71
C MET A 195 -20.38 -4.95 9.22
N GLY A 196 -21.66 -5.15 8.91
CA GLY A 196 -22.72 -4.29 9.45
C GLY A 196 -22.83 -4.35 10.97
N LYS A 197 -22.63 -5.54 11.57
CA LYS A 197 -22.55 -5.69 13.04
C LYS A 197 -21.31 -5.00 13.59
N LEU A 198 -20.15 -5.22 12.98
CA LEU A 198 -18.87 -4.63 13.38
C LEU A 198 -18.94 -3.10 13.33
N ILE A 199 -19.37 -2.51 12.22
CA ILE A 199 -19.53 -1.05 12.07
C ILE A 199 -20.45 -0.48 13.15
N LYS A 200 -21.57 -1.17 13.44
CA LYS A 200 -22.52 -0.71 14.45
C LYS A 200 -21.93 -0.71 15.87
N SER A 201 -21.08 -1.68 16.21
CA SER A 201 -20.47 -1.78 17.53
C SER A 201 -19.25 -0.88 17.73
N THR A 202 -18.47 -0.62 16.67
CA THR A 202 -17.16 0.03 16.78
C THR A 202 -17.13 1.48 16.31
N VAL A 203 -17.98 1.85 15.33
CA VAL A 203 -17.97 3.21 14.76
C VAL A 203 -19.03 4.08 15.41
N PRO A 204 -18.64 5.18 16.08
CA PRO A 204 -19.60 6.08 16.73
C PRO A 204 -20.36 6.95 15.72
N GLU A 205 -21.53 7.45 16.13
CA GLU A 205 -22.28 8.46 15.35
C GLU A 205 -21.63 9.84 15.42
N LYS A 206 -20.91 10.13 16.50
CA LYS A 206 -20.17 11.38 16.68
C LYS A 206 -18.97 11.41 15.74
N LYS A 207 -18.87 12.49 14.95
CA LYS A 207 -17.74 12.72 14.03
C LYS A 207 -16.43 12.80 14.81
N GLN A 208 -15.48 11.98 14.42
CA GLN A 208 -14.12 11.95 14.96
C GLN A 208 -13.13 12.37 13.89
N PHE A 209 -11.97 12.85 14.29
CA PHE A 209 -10.93 13.38 13.41
C PHE A 209 -9.57 12.82 13.80
N PHE A 210 -8.78 12.51 12.81
CA PHE A 210 -7.38 12.18 13.00
C PHE A 210 -6.55 12.62 11.80
N GLU A 211 -5.26 12.84 12.02
CA GLU A 211 -4.31 13.19 10.96
C GLU A 211 -2.95 12.58 11.26
N ASP A 212 -2.21 12.26 10.20
CA ASP A 212 -0.81 11.86 10.28
C ASP A 212 -0.05 12.39 9.05
N TYR A 213 1.26 12.18 8.98
CA TYR A 213 2.11 12.88 8.06
C TYR A 213 3.06 11.94 7.31
N ILE A 214 3.25 12.19 6.00
CA ILE A 214 4.38 11.73 5.21
C ILE A 214 5.52 12.71 5.47
N CYS A 215 6.71 12.22 5.80
CA CYS A 215 7.81 13.07 6.29
C CYS A 215 8.33 14.04 5.25
N ASP A 216 8.47 13.62 3.99
CA ASP A 216 8.95 14.44 2.88
C ASP A 216 8.54 13.85 1.52
N ASP A 217 8.80 14.61 0.45
CA ASP A 217 8.48 14.27 -0.93
C ASP A 217 9.67 13.83 -1.79
N GLY A 218 10.85 13.59 -1.21
CA GLY A 218 12.07 13.29 -1.96
C GLY A 218 12.72 14.52 -2.63
N LEU A 219 12.02 15.66 -2.69
CA LEU A 219 12.53 16.95 -3.19
C LEU A 219 12.86 17.94 -2.07
N GLY A 220 12.84 17.47 -0.82
CA GLY A 220 13.17 18.22 0.38
C GLY A 220 12.04 19.11 0.91
N MET A 221 10.79 18.86 0.51
CA MET A 221 9.61 19.50 1.07
C MET A 221 8.81 18.53 1.93
N GLY A 222 8.17 19.06 2.98
CA GLY A 222 7.36 18.27 3.92
C GLY A 222 7.18 18.93 5.28
N PRO A 223 6.53 18.24 6.22
CA PRO A 223 5.76 17.02 6.00
C PRO A 223 4.42 17.30 5.32
N TYR A 224 3.87 16.29 4.64
CA TYR A 224 2.56 16.34 3.99
C TYR A 224 1.52 15.65 4.87
N LYS A 225 0.38 16.30 5.05
CA LYS A 225 -0.68 15.85 5.95
C LYS A 225 -1.73 15.01 5.23
N ILE A 226 -2.07 13.85 5.81
CA ILE A 226 -3.29 13.11 5.50
C ILE A 226 -4.23 13.25 6.69
N LYS A 227 -5.44 13.73 6.44
CA LYS A 227 -6.47 13.94 7.44
C LYS A 227 -7.73 13.21 7.05
N CYS A 228 -8.39 12.59 8.03
CA CYS A 228 -9.67 11.94 7.83
C CYS A 228 -10.62 12.25 8.98
N ALA A 229 -11.89 12.37 8.64
CA ALA A 229 -12.99 12.34 9.60
C ALA A 229 -13.80 11.07 9.41
N MET A 230 -14.24 10.45 10.51
CA MET A 230 -15.04 9.22 10.49
C MET A 230 -16.25 9.36 11.39
N TRP A 231 -17.41 8.89 10.92
CA TRP A 231 -18.63 8.78 11.72
C TRP A 231 -19.59 7.78 11.08
N ARG A 232 -20.58 7.34 11.86
CA ARG A 232 -21.67 6.51 11.35
C ARG A 232 -22.94 7.36 11.15
N ASP A 233 -23.53 7.27 9.96
CA ASP A 233 -24.83 7.87 9.64
C ASP A 233 -25.71 6.85 8.91
N LYS A 234 -26.95 6.71 9.36
CA LYS A 234 -27.97 5.80 8.77
C LYS A 234 -27.46 4.38 8.49
N GLY A 235 -26.62 3.86 9.39
CA GLY A 235 -26.04 2.51 9.28
C GLY A 235 -24.83 2.37 8.37
N LYS A 236 -24.39 3.46 7.73
CA LYS A 236 -23.16 3.51 6.95
C LYS A 236 -22.04 4.20 7.75
N VAL A 237 -20.82 3.74 7.55
CA VAL A 237 -19.63 4.49 7.98
C VAL A 237 -19.20 5.44 6.86
N ILE A 238 -18.89 6.67 7.24
CA ILE A 238 -18.40 7.70 6.33
C ILE A 238 -16.97 8.02 6.69
N PHE A 239 -16.06 7.93 5.70
CA PHE A 239 -14.68 8.39 5.76
C PHE A 239 -14.54 9.61 4.86
N ASP A 240 -14.19 10.74 5.44
CA ASP A 240 -14.09 12.02 4.74
C ASP A 240 -12.69 12.58 4.90
N PHE A 241 -11.93 12.58 3.79
CA PHE A 241 -10.54 13.02 3.73
C PHE A 241 -10.38 14.53 3.50
N GLU A 242 -11.42 15.32 3.76
CA GLU A 242 -11.34 16.77 3.70
C GLU A 242 -10.27 17.33 4.66
N GLY A 243 -9.43 18.23 4.15
CA GLY A 243 -8.30 18.80 4.87
C GLY A 243 -6.99 17.99 4.76
N THR A 244 -6.97 16.94 3.92
CA THR A 244 -5.72 16.36 3.38
C THR A 244 -5.04 17.39 2.50
N ASP A 245 -3.70 17.45 2.55
CA ASP A 245 -2.93 18.42 1.76
C ASP A 245 -3.14 18.22 0.25
N PRO A 246 -2.97 19.30 -0.53
CA PRO A 246 -2.94 19.22 -1.99
C PRO A 246 -1.91 18.22 -2.49
N GLN A 247 -2.11 17.72 -3.72
CA GLN A 247 -1.13 16.84 -4.35
C GLN A 247 0.27 17.43 -4.36
N SER A 248 1.26 16.56 -4.13
CA SER A 248 2.68 16.91 -4.23
C SER A 248 3.08 17.10 -5.69
N ILE A 249 4.13 17.90 -5.91
CA ILE A 249 4.83 17.99 -7.19
C ILE A 249 5.72 16.78 -7.46
N SER A 250 5.85 15.87 -6.51
CA SER A 250 6.64 14.66 -6.54
C SER A 250 5.75 13.41 -6.51
N SER A 251 6.37 12.25 -6.44
CA SER A 251 5.80 10.92 -6.62
C SER A 251 5.07 10.33 -5.39
N ILE A 252 4.93 11.09 -4.29
CA ILE A 252 4.26 10.60 -3.07
C ILE A 252 2.73 10.62 -3.14
N ASN A 253 2.15 11.00 -4.28
CA ASN A 253 0.71 10.99 -4.47
C ASN A 253 0.18 9.55 -4.55
N PHE A 254 -1.08 9.37 -4.18
CA PHE A 254 -1.76 8.08 -4.19
C PHE A 254 -3.09 8.19 -4.94
N TYR A 255 -3.29 7.36 -5.95
CA TYR A 255 -4.51 7.36 -6.75
C TYR A 255 -5.14 5.97 -6.78
N LEU A 256 -6.32 5.88 -6.20
CA LEU A 256 -7.26 4.78 -6.35
C LEU A 256 -8.68 5.34 -6.43
N ASN A 257 -9.60 4.60 -7.05
CA ASN A 257 -11.01 4.97 -7.01
C ASN A 257 -11.62 4.76 -5.60
N GLU A 258 -12.78 5.36 -5.34
CA GLU A 258 -13.40 5.31 -4.01
C GLU A 258 -13.77 3.90 -3.56
N GLU A 259 -14.10 2.98 -4.48
CA GLU A 259 -14.38 1.58 -4.14
C GLU A 259 -13.12 0.87 -3.62
N MET A 260 -11.96 1.12 -4.22
CA MET A 260 -10.67 0.61 -3.74
C MET A 260 -10.29 1.19 -2.37
N PHE A 261 -10.63 2.46 -2.10
CA PHE A 261 -10.46 3.03 -0.75
C PHE A 261 -11.34 2.35 0.30
N LYS A 262 -12.56 1.95 -0.06
CA LYS A 262 -13.44 1.18 0.85
C LYS A 262 -12.79 -0.14 1.25
N MET A 263 -12.08 -0.78 0.30
CA MET A 263 -11.33 -1.99 0.58
C MET A 263 -10.28 -1.76 1.69
N PHE A 264 -9.43 -0.74 1.59
CA PHE A 264 -8.43 -0.46 2.61
C PHE A 264 -9.04 -0.19 3.99
N CYS A 265 -10.13 0.59 4.04
CA CYS A 265 -10.85 0.84 5.28
C CYS A 265 -11.42 -0.46 5.86
N GLY A 266 -12.00 -1.30 5.02
CA GLY A 266 -12.60 -2.57 5.43
C GLY A 266 -11.59 -3.61 5.88
N VAL A 267 -10.50 -3.79 5.15
CA VAL A 267 -9.45 -4.76 5.52
C VAL A 267 -8.81 -4.37 6.86
N TYR A 268 -8.55 -3.08 7.07
CA TYR A 268 -8.03 -2.62 8.36
C TYR A 268 -8.99 -2.93 9.50
N MET A 269 -10.29 -2.64 9.34
CA MET A 269 -11.31 -2.96 10.34
C MET A 269 -11.37 -4.46 10.64
N ILE A 270 -11.34 -5.32 9.61
CA ILE A 270 -11.36 -6.77 9.78
C ILE A 270 -10.11 -7.24 10.53
N MET A 271 -8.91 -6.82 10.12
CA MET A 271 -7.66 -7.24 10.75
C MET A 271 -7.58 -6.84 12.23
N VAL A 272 -8.09 -5.67 12.58
CA VAL A 272 -7.97 -5.12 13.94
C VAL A 272 -9.07 -5.65 14.86
N PHE A 273 -10.32 -5.74 14.38
CA PHE A 273 -11.48 -6.05 15.23
C PHE A 273 -11.94 -7.50 15.16
N ASP A 274 -12.02 -8.09 13.95
CA ASP A 274 -12.51 -9.47 13.78
C ASP A 274 -11.91 -10.15 12.55
N PRO A 275 -10.73 -10.75 12.67
CA PRO A 275 -10.04 -11.42 11.56
C PRO A 275 -10.74 -12.70 11.07
N GLN A 276 -11.85 -13.12 11.70
CA GLN A 276 -12.68 -14.24 11.26
C GLN A 276 -13.68 -13.83 10.18
N ILE A 277 -13.90 -12.53 9.96
CA ILE A 277 -14.76 -12.04 8.89
C ILE A 277 -14.06 -12.33 7.54
N MET A 278 -14.74 -13.10 6.69
CA MET A 278 -14.26 -13.33 5.33
C MET A 278 -14.16 -12.00 4.58
N PHE A 279 -13.00 -11.73 4.00
CA PHE A 279 -12.77 -10.51 3.24
C PHE A 279 -13.31 -10.65 1.81
N ASN A 280 -14.24 -9.78 1.43
CA ASN A 280 -14.74 -9.57 0.07
C ASN A 280 -15.51 -8.24 -0.02
N ASP A 281 -16.00 -7.86 -1.21
CA ASP A 281 -16.64 -6.56 -1.48
C ASP A 281 -18.07 -6.41 -0.94
N GLY A 282 -18.59 -7.39 -0.20
CA GLY A 282 -19.95 -7.38 0.32
C GLY A 282 -20.27 -6.19 1.22
N PHE A 283 -19.28 -5.64 1.91
CA PHE A 283 -19.46 -4.51 2.82
C PHE A 283 -19.44 -3.13 2.14
N TYR A 284 -19.10 -3.01 0.87
CA TYR A 284 -18.91 -1.70 0.20
C TYR A 284 -20.13 -0.79 0.28
N ASP A 285 -21.34 -1.34 0.23
CA ASP A 285 -22.57 -0.57 0.39
C ASP A 285 -22.74 0.05 1.80
N LEU A 286 -22.00 -0.47 2.79
CA LEU A 286 -21.99 0.02 4.17
C LEU A 286 -20.99 1.14 4.39
N MET A 287 -20.22 1.50 3.38
CA MET A 287 -19.19 2.53 3.46
C MET A 287 -19.41 3.63 2.42
N GLU A 288 -19.09 4.85 2.79
CA GLU A 288 -18.99 6.00 1.92
C GLU A 288 -17.61 6.62 2.14
N VAL A 289 -16.87 6.80 1.05
CA VAL A 289 -15.54 7.44 1.06
C VAL A 289 -15.63 8.73 0.27
N ARG A 290 -15.13 9.82 0.84
CA ARG A 290 -15.10 11.15 0.24
C ARG A 290 -13.65 11.62 0.16
N ILE A 291 -13.13 11.77 -1.06
CA ILE A 291 -11.76 12.22 -1.30
C ILE A 291 -11.81 13.45 -2.19
N PRO A 292 -11.37 14.62 -1.70
CA PRO A 292 -11.35 15.82 -2.52
C PRO A 292 -10.37 15.69 -3.69
N HIS A 293 -10.77 16.15 -4.87
CA HIS A 293 -9.92 16.22 -6.06
C HIS A 293 -8.73 17.15 -5.85
N GLY A 294 -7.57 16.82 -6.43
CA GLY A 294 -6.35 17.61 -6.35
C GLY A 294 -5.61 17.46 -5.01
N THR A 295 -6.03 16.51 -4.16
CA THR A 295 -5.28 16.14 -2.94
C THR A 295 -4.27 15.04 -3.22
N LEU A 296 -3.37 14.77 -2.25
CA LEU A 296 -2.45 13.63 -2.25
C LEU A 296 -3.14 12.29 -2.55
N LEU A 297 -4.41 12.13 -2.17
CA LEU A 297 -5.17 10.89 -2.27
C LEU A 297 -6.09 10.82 -3.50
N LYS A 298 -6.20 11.89 -4.26
CA LYS A 298 -6.91 11.98 -5.53
C LYS A 298 -6.25 13.01 -6.45
N PRO A 299 -4.98 12.77 -6.81
CA PRO A 299 -4.22 13.69 -7.64
C PRO A 299 -4.82 13.77 -9.04
N GLN A 300 -4.46 14.83 -9.72
CA GLN A 300 -4.83 15.06 -11.12
C GLN A 300 -3.67 14.60 -12.01
N GLU A 301 -3.98 13.83 -13.05
CA GLU A 301 -3.03 13.49 -14.10
C GLU A 301 -2.37 14.76 -14.68
N PRO A 302 -1.03 14.75 -14.92
CA PRO A 302 -0.10 13.62 -14.92
C PRO A 302 0.72 13.44 -13.64
N ALA A 303 0.19 13.71 -12.45
CA ALA A 303 0.94 13.60 -11.21
C ALA A 303 1.61 12.22 -11.06
N ALA A 304 2.87 12.22 -10.60
CA ALA A 304 3.64 11.01 -10.34
C ALA A 304 3.13 10.24 -9.11
N LEU A 305 3.28 8.90 -9.10
CA LEU A 305 2.67 7.98 -8.14
C LEU A 305 3.65 6.94 -7.58
N SER A 306 4.90 6.89 -8.00
CA SER A 306 5.83 5.79 -7.70
C SER A 306 6.07 5.58 -6.19
N CYS A 307 6.09 6.65 -5.38
CA CYS A 307 6.25 6.60 -3.92
C CYS A 307 4.91 6.57 -3.15
N ARG A 308 3.81 6.14 -3.77
CA ARG A 308 2.46 6.14 -3.19
C ARG A 308 2.31 5.33 -1.91
N THR A 309 3.19 4.36 -1.63
CA THR A 309 3.11 3.49 -0.45
C THR A 309 3.17 4.27 0.86
N HIS A 310 3.88 5.41 0.88
CA HIS A 310 3.94 6.28 2.05
C HIS A 310 2.57 6.89 2.39
N ALA A 311 1.80 7.32 1.37
CA ALA A 311 0.43 7.77 1.58
C ALA A 311 -0.47 6.65 2.09
N LEU A 312 -0.35 5.46 1.50
CA LEU A 312 -1.12 4.28 1.89
C LEU A 312 -0.81 3.86 3.33
N GLY A 313 0.45 3.80 3.72
CA GLY A 313 0.85 3.53 5.10
C GLY A 313 0.27 4.55 6.09
N ARG A 314 0.25 5.83 5.72
CA ARG A 314 -0.36 6.88 6.57
C ARG A 314 -1.88 6.76 6.67
N ILE A 315 -2.56 6.28 5.62
CA ILE A 315 -4.01 5.98 5.69
C ILE A 315 -4.27 4.94 6.78
N PHE A 316 -3.50 3.87 6.87
CA PHE A 316 -3.66 2.86 7.91
C PHE A 316 -3.45 3.44 9.32
N ASP A 317 -2.42 4.26 9.52
CA ASP A 317 -2.20 4.93 10.81
C ASP A 317 -3.36 5.89 11.15
N VAL A 318 -3.88 6.64 10.16
CA VAL A 318 -5.04 7.52 10.34
C VAL A 318 -6.29 6.74 10.71
N LEU A 319 -6.55 5.60 10.04
CA LEU A 319 -7.67 4.72 10.36
C LEU A 319 -7.55 4.13 11.77
N GLY A 320 -6.34 3.68 12.15
CA GLY A 320 -6.06 3.19 13.51
C GLY A 320 -6.36 4.24 14.57
N GLY A 321 -5.91 5.48 14.36
CA GLY A 321 -6.20 6.59 15.26
C GLY A 321 -7.68 6.95 15.36
N LEU A 322 -8.43 6.86 14.25
CA LEU A 322 -9.88 7.11 14.23
C LEU A 322 -10.66 6.00 14.94
N LEU A 323 -10.43 4.76 14.55
CA LEU A 323 -11.15 3.60 15.09
C LEU A 323 -10.89 3.44 16.59
N GLY A 324 -9.66 3.61 17.03
CA GLY A 324 -9.30 3.53 18.44
C GLY A 324 -9.84 4.66 19.31
N GLN A 325 -10.22 5.82 18.73
CA GLN A 325 -10.98 6.84 19.45
C GLN A 325 -12.44 6.40 19.69
N GLY A 326 -12.99 5.60 18.78
CA GLY A 326 -14.32 5.04 18.90
C GLY A 326 -14.38 3.90 19.92
N ASP A 327 -13.38 3.04 19.90
CA ASP A 327 -13.25 1.88 20.79
C ASP A 327 -11.82 1.77 21.31
N PRO A 328 -11.53 2.30 22.51
CA PRO A 328 -10.20 2.27 23.10
C PRO A 328 -9.60 0.88 23.31
N ASP A 329 -10.44 -0.17 23.40
CA ASP A 329 -9.97 -1.55 23.54
C ASP A 329 -9.28 -2.08 22.26
N PHE A 330 -9.42 -1.34 21.15
CA PHE A 330 -8.76 -1.64 19.88
C PHE A 330 -7.73 -0.58 19.46
N LEU A 331 -7.48 0.42 20.30
CA LEU A 331 -6.51 1.47 19.99
C LEU A 331 -5.08 0.91 20.01
N ALA A 332 -4.52 0.65 18.84
CA ALA A 332 -3.11 0.34 18.65
C ALA A 332 -2.30 1.63 18.41
N GLY A 333 -1.00 1.60 18.66
CA GLY A 333 -0.06 2.63 18.25
C GLY A 333 0.10 2.72 16.73
N ALA A 334 0.89 3.67 16.23
CA ALA A 334 1.38 3.62 14.85
C ALA A 334 2.49 2.59 14.71
N GLY A 335 2.60 1.98 13.54
CA GLY A 335 3.60 0.94 13.34
C GLY A 335 4.10 0.83 11.91
N PHE A 336 4.54 -0.36 11.56
CA PHE A 336 5.03 -0.66 10.24
C PHE A 336 3.86 -0.88 9.28
N SER A 337 3.29 0.21 8.82
CA SER A 337 2.13 0.28 7.93
C SER A 337 2.50 0.68 6.49
N ASP A 338 3.79 0.85 6.24
CA ASP A 338 4.37 1.24 4.96
C ASP A 338 5.14 0.07 4.34
N SER A 339 5.64 0.25 3.12
CA SER A 339 6.53 -0.69 2.44
C SER A 339 7.79 0.08 2.01
N PRO A 340 8.79 0.25 2.88
CA PRO A 340 10.05 0.83 2.46
C PRO A 340 10.74 -0.10 1.48
N HIS A 341 11.28 0.49 0.41
CA HIS A 341 11.92 -0.24 -0.67
C HIS A 341 13.41 0.06 -0.72
N PHE A 342 14.16 -0.97 -1.08
CA PHE A 342 15.56 -0.89 -1.43
C PHE A 342 15.73 -1.50 -2.83
N MET A 343 16.33 -0.75 -3.75
CA MET A 343 16.69 -1.22 -5.07
C MET A 343 18.20 -1.13 -5.24
N TYR A 344 18.79 -2.16 -5.85
CA TYR A 344 20.21 -2.21 -6.18
C TYR A 344 20.39 -2.74 -7.59
N SER A 345 21.14 -2.04 -8.42
CA SER A 345 21.32 -2.38 -9.83
C SER A 345 22.69 -2.01 -10.34
N GLY A 346 23.14 -2.75 -11.33
CA GLY A 346 24.44 -2.54 -11.98
C GLY A 346 24.75 -3.62 -12.99
N TYR A 347 26.03 -3.73 -13.36
CA TYR A 347 26.55 -4.83 -14.16
C TYR A 347 27.44 -5.69 -13.30
N ASP A 348 27.26 -7.01 -13.41
CA ASP A 348 28.14 -7.97 -12.74
C ASP A 348 29.52 -8.08 -13.45
N LYS A 349 30.41 -8.89 -12.88
CA LYS A 349 31.73 -9.14 -13.43
C LYS A 349 31.74 -9.75 -14.85
N ASN A 350 30.62 -10.29 -15.31
CA ASN A 350 30.46 -10.84 -16.66
C ASN A 350 29.87 -9.81 -17.63
N GLY A 351 29.52 -8.61 -17.15
CA GLY A 351 28.86 -7.56 -17.91
C GLY A 351 27.35 -7.78 -18.05
N GLU A 352 26.76 -8.65 -17.24
CA GLU A 352 25.30 -8.88 -17.22
C GLU A 352 24.62 -7.92 -16.26
N TRP A 353 23.49 -7.35 -16.68
CA TRP A 353 22.70 -6.45 -15.88
C TRP A 353 21.97 -7.21 -14.77
N TYR A 354 22.12 -6.76 -13.52
CA TYR A 354 21.35 -7.22 -12.37
C TYR A 354 20.50 -6.08 -11.79
N GLN A 355 19.37 -6.45 -11.19
CA GLN A 355 18.49 -5.50 -10.53
C GLN A 355 17.70 -6.19 -9.43
N LEU A 356 17.95 -5.78 -8.20
CA LEU A 356 17.21 -6.19 -7.02
C LEU A 356 16.12 -5.16 -6.72
N TYR A 357 14.93 -5.65 -6.38
CA TYR A 357 13.87 -4.95 -5.68
C TYR A 357 13.58 -5.72 -4.39
N SER A 358 13.60 -5.05 -3.25
CA SER A 358 13.34 -5.69 -1.95
C SER A 358 12.53 -4.77 -1.04
N ILE A 359 11.50 -5.33 -0.40
CA ILE A 359 10.66 -4.65 0.57
C ILE A 359 11.23 -4.90 1.97
N GLY A 360 11.36 -3.85 2.79
CA GLY A 360 11.77 -3.96 4.18
C GLY A 360 10.59 -4.25 5.12
N PHE A 361 10.91 -4.73 6.31
CA PHE A 361 9.99 -5.02 7.40
C PHE A 361 10.38 -4.24 8.65
N GLY A 362 9.46 -4.06 9.61
CA GLY A 362 9.72 -3.26 10.81
C GLY A 362 8.84 -3.61 12.00
N GLY A 363 8.70 -2.70 12.95
CA GLY A 363 7.97 -2.95 14.19
C GLY A 363 6.47 -2.74 14.06
N ILE A 364 5.68 -3.77 14.37
CA ILE A 364 4.23 -3.66 14.47
C ILE A 364 3.86 -2.93 15.77
N PRO A 365 2.80 -2.11 15.83
CA PRO A 365 2.45 -1.39 17.03
C PRO A 365 2.01 -2.31 18.17
N GLY A 366 2.26 -1.88 19.39
CA GLY A 366 1.62 -2.45 20.58
C GLY A 366 0.12 -2.21 20.54
N LYS A 367 -0.66 -3.17 21.00
CA LYS A 367 -2.12 -3.14 21.03
C LYS A 367 -2.65 -3.58 22.40
N PRO A 368 -3.92 -3.31 22.75
CA PRO A 368 -4.47 -3.68 24.06
C PRO A 368 -4.34 -5.18 24.37
N SER A 369 -4.41 -6.03 23.36
CA SER A 369 -4.34 -7.50 23.50
C SER A 369 -2.92 -8.07 23.59
N GLY A 370 -1.85 -7.28 23.37
CA GLY A 370 -0.48 -7.79 23.42
C GLY A 370 0.58 -6.86 22.84
N ASP A 371 1.82 -7.31 22.96
CA ASP A 371 2.98 -6.67 22.36
C ASP A 371 2.91 -6.73 20.84
N GLY A 372 3.50 -5.74 20.18
CA GLY A 372 3.66 -5.73 18.73
C GLY A 372 4.74 -6.72 18.28
N PRO A 373 4.51 -7.50 17.21
CA PRO A 373 5.54 -8.32 16.58
C PRO A 373 6.75 -7.49 16.13
N ASP A 374 7.94 -8.08 16.28
CA ASP A 374 9.20 -7.51 15.82
C ASP A 374 9.43 -7.86 14.34
N GLY A 375 9.99 -6.95 13.54
CA GLY A 375 10.41 -7.23 12.18
C GLY A 375 9.33 -7.79 11.26
N HIS A 376 8.13 -7.23 11.29
CA HIS A 376 6.97 -7.71 10.53
C HIS A 376 6.38 -6.59 9.65
N SER A 377 5.32 -6.90 8.91
CA SER A 377 4.52 -5.95 8.13
C SER A 377 3.04 -6.06 8.47
N LEU A 378 2.32 -4.94 8.39
CA LEU A 378 0.85 -4.93 8.43
C LEU A 378 0.21 -5.41 7.12
N TRP A 379 0.99 -5.49 6.04
CA TRP A 379 0.50 -6.03 4.78
C TRP A 379 0.30 -7.54 4.89
N PRO A 380 -0.88 -8.05 4.58
CA PRO A 380 -1.11 -9.49 4.58
C PRO A 380 -0.28 -10.17 3.50
N SER A 381 0.18 -11.37 3.78
CA SER A 381 0.91 -12.27 2.87
C SER A 381 2.35 -11.88 2.50
N PHE A 382 2.82 -10.67 2.79
CA PHE A 382 4.20 -10.31 2.51
C PHE A 382 5.17 -11.13 3.34
N THR A 383 6.19 -11.67 2.68
CA THR A 383 7.29 -12.41 3.28
C THR A 383 8.63 -11.79 2.91
N ASN A 384 9.67 -12.11 3.68
CA ASN A 384 11.01 -11.64 3.38
C ASN A 384 11.64 -12.47 2.25
N VAL A 385 12.49 -11.83 1.46
CA VAL A 385 13.39 -12.58 0.55
C VAL A 385 14.42 -13.31 1.41
N PRO A 386 14.57 -14.63 1.30
CA PRO A 386 15.62 -15.35 2.02
C PRO A 386 17.02 -14.80 1.73
N ASN A 387 17.87 -14.69 2.76
CA ASN A 387 19.23 -14.16 2.60
C ASN A 387 20.02 -14.97 1.59
N GLU A 388 19.87 -16.29 1.59
CA GLU A 388 20.51 -17.22 0.67
C GLU A 388 20.11 -16.96 -0.79
N PHE A 389 18.86 -16.58 -1.02
CA PHE A 389 18.40 -16.17 -2.35
C PHE A 389 19.07 -14.86 -2.78
N LEU A 390 19.09 -13.85 -1.89
CA LEU A 390 19.71 -12.56 -2.18
C LEU A 390 21.18 -12.73 -2.55
N GLU A 391 21.95 -13.46 -1.76
CA GLU A 391 23.39 -13.71 -1.99
C GLU A 391 23.67 -14.59 -3.20
N SER A 392 22.72 -15.45 -3.60
CA SER A 392 22.89 -16.34 -4.77
C SER A 392 22.58 -15.65 -6.11
N TYR A 393 21.66 -14.69 -6.11
CA TYR A 393 21.17 -14.06 -7.33
C TYR A 393 21.70 -12.64 -7.56
N PHE A 394 22.22 -11.99 -6.51
CA PHE A 394 22.69 -10.61 -6.59
C PHE A 394 24.11 -10.50 -6.03
N PRO A 395 24.94 -9.59 -6.55
CA PRO A 395 26.30 -9.40 -6.07
C PRO A 395 26.30 -8.60 -4.75
N LEU A 396 25.74 -9.19 -3.71
CA LEU A 396 25.69 -8.63 -2.35
C LEU A 396 25.91 -9.75 -1.32
N ARG A 397 26.30 -9.33 -0.09
CA ARG A 397 26.39 -10.20 1.08
C ARG A 397 25.62 -9.53 2.23
N ILE A 398 24.89 -10.33 3.00
CA ILE A 398 24.16 -9.87 4.17
C ILE A 398 25.10 -9.84 5.37
N GLU A 399 25.42 -8.64 5.86
CA GLU A 399 26.27 -8.45 7.05
C GLU A 399 25.46 -8.58 8.34
N THR A 400 24.23 -8.04 8.35
CA THR A 400 23.32 -8.11 9.48
C THR A 400 21.89 -8.31 9.02
N TYR A 401 21.12 -9.09 9.75
CA TYR A 401 19.67 -9.17 9.65
C TYR A 401 19.12 -9.44 11.05
N GLU A 402 18.87 -8.36 11.79
CA GLU A 402 18.54 -8.45 13.21
C GLU A 402 17.53 -7.37 13.64
N THR A 403 16.88 -7.60 14.78
CA THR A 403 16.02 -6.57 15.39
C THR A 403 16.86 -5.48 16.05
N ILE A 404 16.43 -4.22 15.91
CA ILE A 404 17.09 -3.09 16.56
C ILE A 404 16.59 -3.03 18.01
N THR A 405 17.44 -3.41 18.95
CA THR A 405 17.15 -3.34 20.39
C THR A 405 16.67 -1.94 20.77
N ASP A 406 15.64 -1.85 21.63
CA ASP A 406 15.02 -0.60 22.10
C ASP A 406 14.27 0.22 21.05
N SER A 407 14.12 -0.25 19.84
CA SER A 407 13.43 0.52 18.79
C SER A 407 11.91 0.50 18.93
N GLY A 408 11.33 -0.50 19.54
CA GLY A 408 9.91 -0.53 19.90
C GLY A 408 9.57 0.48 21.00
N GLY A 409 8.43 1.17 20.86
CA GLY A 409 7.91 2.10 21.87
C GLY A 409 7.57 1.35 23.17
N ALA A 410 8.03 1.88 24.31
CA ALA A 410 7.68 1.31 25.60
C ALA A 410 6.19 1.52 25.92
N GLY A 411 5.52 0.50 26.43
CA GLY A 411 4.12 0.53 26.81
C GLY A 411 3.82 -0.56 27.84
N TYR A 412 2.59 -0.63 28.33
CA TYR A 412 2.12 -1.84 29.01
C TYR A 412 2.29 -3.04 28.07
N ASN A 413 1.90 -2.83 26.80
CA ASN A 413 2.29 -3.67 25.67
C ASN A 413 3.29 -2.91 24.80
N ARG A 414 4.46 -3.53 24.60
CA ARG A 414 5.57 -2.98 23.83
C ARG A 414 5.22 -2.90 22.34
N GLY A 415 5.62 -1.83 21.66
CA GLY A 415 5.72 -1.85 20.21
C GLY A 415 6.81 -2.81 19.74
N GLY A 416 6.63 -3.44 18.58
CA GLY A 416 7.63 -4.28 17.97
C GLY A 416 8.88 -3.50 17.58
N ASN A 417 10.03 -4.18 17.59
CA ASN A 417 11.29 -3.61 17.14
C ASN A 417 11.36 -3.57 15.61
N GLY A 418 11.97 -2.51 15.06
CA GLY A 418 12.41 -2.43 13.67
C GLY A 418 13.56 -3.39 13.38
N LEU A 419 13.94 -3.48 12.11
CA LEU A 419 15.05 -4.29 11.63
C LEU A 419 16.23 -3.45 11.19
N SER A 420 17.43 -3.98 11.41
CA SER A 420 18.67 -3.58 10.77
C SER A 420 19.04 -4.62 9.73
N MET A 421 19.08 -4.21 8.47
CA MET A 421 19.52 -5.03 7.35
C MET A 421 20.80 -4.40 6.77
N GLY A 422 21.93 -5.09 6.94
CA GLY A 422 23.23 -4.66 6.42
C GLY A 422 23.55 -5.35 5.10
N TYR A 423 23.60 -4.59 4.02
CA TYR A 423 23.92 -5.06 2.67
C TYR A 423 25.34 -4.63 2.28
N CYS A 424 26.28 -5.56 2.22
CA CYS A 424 27.61 -5.34 1.65
C CYS A 424 27.55 -5.56 0.13
N PHE A 425 27.89 -4.54 -0.65
CA PHE A 425 27.90 -4.62 -2.11
C PHE A 425 29.18 -5.30 -2.59
N LEU A 426 29.08 -6.30 -3.45
CA LEU A 426 30.23 -7.03 -3.98
C LEU A 426 30.67 -6.51 -5.35
N GLU A 427 29.78 -5.81 -6.05
CA GLU A 427 30.07 -5.15 -7.33
C GLU A 427 29.65 -3.67 -7.26
N PRO A 428 30.26 -2.78 -8.04
CA PRO A 428 29.82 -1.40 -8.16
C PRO A 428 28.41 -1.32 -8.76
N GLY A 429 27.61 -0.35 -8.28
CA GLY A 429 26.28 -0.15 -8.81
C GLY A 429 25.62 1.10 -8.27
N THR A 430 24.31 1.18 -8.43
CA THR A 430 23.49 2.26 -7.88
C THR A 430 22.39 1.72 -7.00
N ILE A 431 22.08 2.45 -5.94
CA ILE A 431 20.94 2.15 -5.08
C ILE A 431 19.91 3.26 -5.14
N SER A 432 18.65 2.87 -4.98
CA SER A 432 17.52 3.76 -4.71
C SER A 432 16.82 3.32 -3.44
N ILE A 433 16.34 4.28 -2.67
CA ILE A 433 15.70 4.06 -1.37
C ILE A 433 14.37 4.81 -1.33
N HIS A 434 13.32 4.08 -0.95
CA HIS A 434 12.03 4.62 -0.58
C HIS A 434 11.76 4.29 0.88
N ASP A 435 11.62 5.31 1.70
CA ASP A 435 11.38 5.14 3.14
C ASP A 435 10.61 6.33 3.70
N ASP A 436 10.08 6.19 4.90
CA ASP A 436 9.42 7.28 5.62
C ASP A 436 9.70 7.18 7.13
N ARG A 437 8.96 7.87 7.97
CA ARG A 437 9.11 7.86 9.44
C ARG A 437 10.51 8.26 9.96
N TRP A 438 11.27 9.02 9.20
CA TRP A 438 12.56 9.54 9.64
C TRP A 438 12.45 10.86 10.41
N LEU A 439 11.41 11.68 10.15
CA LEU A 439 11.13 12.94 10.86
C LEU A 439 10.09 12.72 11.97
N THR A 440 8.97 12.09 11.64
CA THR A 440 7.87 11.82 12.58
C THR A 440 8.04 10.44 13.21
N TYR A 441 7.71 10.32 14.49
CA TYR A 441 7.75 9.05 15.19
C TYR A 441 6.50 8.22 14.92
N PRO A 442 6.60 6.88 14.86
CA PRO A 442 5.46 6.00 15.08
C PRO A 442 4.90 6.24 16.49
N TRP A 443 3.74 6.86 16.56
CA TRP A 443 3.18 7.35 17.82
C TRP A 443 2.71 6.20 18.74
N GLY A 444 2.87 6.39 20.07
CA GLY A 444 2.32 5.53 21.09
C GLY A 444 0.92 5.97 21.53
N VAL A 445 0.19 5.08 22.23
CA VAL A 445 -1.19 5.31 22.66
C VAL A 445 -1.41 4.98 24.13
N ASN A 446 -2.37 5.69 24.76
CA ASN A 446 -2.79 5.46 26.15
C ASN A 446 -1.62 5.50 27.14
N GLY A 447 -0.61 6.33 26.87
CA GLY A 447 0.61 6.46 27.67
C GLY A 447 1.78 5.61 27.20
N GLY A 448 1.60 4.81 26.17
CA GLY A 448 2.71 4.20 25.46
C GLY A 448 3.58 5.25 24.78
N LEU A 449 4.88 4.99 24.70
CA LEU A 449 5.87 5.88 24.10
C LEU A 449 5.97 5.62 22.59
N PRO A 450 6.45 6.60 21.81
CA PRO A 450 6.72 6.40 20.39
C PRO A 450 7.79 5.34 20.15
N GLY A 451 7.71 4.65 18.99
CA GLY A 451 8.79 3.83 18.47
C GLY A 451 9.95 4.67 17.91
N ARG A 452 11.10 4.04 17.68
CA ARG A 452 12.26 4.67 17.02
C ARG A 452 11.90 4.99 15.55
N ARG A 453 12.47 6.07 15.03
CA ARG A 453 12.39 6.46 13.62
C ARG A 453 13.30 5.60 12.75
N SER A 454 13.05 5.61 11.43
CA SER A 454 13.91 4.99 10.43
C SER A 454 15.22 5.75 10.24
N GLU A 455 16.23 5.05 9.73
CA GLU A 455 17.56 5.61 9.44
C GLU A 455 18.27 4.77 8.37
N LYS A 456 18.97 5.40 7.46
CA LYS A 456 19.79 4.75 6.44
C LYS A 456 21.22 5.26 6.54
N ILE A 457 22.17 4.34 6.70
CA ILE A 457 23.58 4.68 6.86
C ILE A 457 24.38 3.93 5.80
N LEU A 458 25.09 4.67 4.95
CA LEU A 458 26.02 4.10 3.99
C LEU A 458 27.44 4.25 4.54
N VAL A 459 28.12 3.11 4.73
CA VAL A 459 29.51 3.04 5.19
C VAL A 459 30.38 2.71 3.98
N ARG A 460 31.37 3.56 3.71
CA ARG A 460 32.28 3.42 2.59
C ARG A 460 33.48 2.54 2.98
N THR A 461 34.16 2.01 2.00
CA THR A 461 35.37 1.18 2.20
C THR A 461 36.52 1.91 2.89
N ASP A 462 36.59 3.25 2.82
CA ASP A 462 37.56 4.08 3.54
C ASP A 462 37.21 4.31 5.02
N GLY A 463 36.09 3.73 5.49
CA GLY A 463 35.58 3.88 6.86
C GLY A 463 34.73 5.13 7.08
N SER A 464 34.59 6.00 6.10
CA SER A 464 33.65 7.12 6.19
C SER A 464 32.22 6.63 6.17
N SER A 465 31.29 7.37 6.78
CA SER A 465 29.88 7.03 6.79
C SER A 465 29.01 8.27 6.57
N GLU A 466 27.92 8.08 5.86
CA GLU A 466 26.94 9.12 5.60
C GLU A 466 25.51 8.63 5.88
N ARG A 467 24.66 9.54 6.36
CA ARG A 467 23.21 9.29 6.49
C ARG A 467 22.53 9.68 5.21
N LEU A 468 21.86 8.73 4.58
CA LEU A 468 21.12 8.96 3.35
C LEU A 468 19.72 9.54 3.65
N PRO A 469 19.18 10.39 2.76
CA PRO A 469 17.78 10.77 2.78
C PRO A 469 16.86 9.56 2.71
N SER A 470 15.65 9.69 3.24
CA SER A 470 14.65 8.61 3.21
C SER A 470 14.16 8.28 1.81
N LYS A 471 14.23 9.24 0.91
CA LYS A 471 13.89 9.13 -0.50
C LYS A 471 15.05 9.63 -1.32
N CYS A 472 15.74 8.72 -2.00
CA CYS A 472 16.88 9.08 -2.85
C CYS A 472 17.09 8.03 -3.93
N ASP A 473 17.57 8.49 -5.09
CA ASP A 473 17.83 7.67 -6.26
C ASP A 473 19.27 7.79 -6.72
N ARG A 474 19.75 6.74 -7.40
CA ARG A 474 21.05 6.73 -8.08
C ARG A 474 22.23 7.06 -7.18
N ILE A 475 22.18 6.63 -5.92
CA ILE A 475 23.33 6.71 -5.03
C ILE A 475 24.35 5.67 -5.51
N GLU A 476 25.52 6.12 -5.92
CA GLU A 476 26.59 5.23 -6.36
C GLU A 476 27.18 4.47 -5.17
N VAL A 477 27.38 3.16 -5.34
CA VAL A 477 28.05 2.28 -4.38
C VAL A 477 29.20 1.55 -5.05
N SER A 478 30.23 1.28 -4.28
CA SER A 478 31.41 0.54 -4.69
C SER A 478 31.45 -0.83 -4.04
N SER A 479 32.25 -1.74 -4.60
CA SER A 479 32.50 -3.04 -3.95
C SER A 479 33.09 -2.82 -2.56
N GLY A 480 32.51 -3.46 -1.55
CA GLY A 480 32.88 -3.35 -0.14
C GLY A 480 32.14 -2.25 0.65
N ASP A 481 31.38 -1.37 0.00
CA ASP A 481 30.49 -0.43 0.72
C ASP A 481 29.36 -1.23 1.39
N ILE A 482 28.88 -0.72 2.54
CA ILE A 482 27.79 -1.37 3.32
C ILE A 482 26.66 -0.38 3.54
N LEU A 483 25.45 -0.75 3.13
CA LEU A 483 24.23 -0.03 3.48
C LEU A 483 23.59 -0.69 4.70
N TYR A 484 23.48 0.03 5.81
CA TYR A 484 22.59 -0.33 6.93
C TYR A 484 21.22 0.30 6.72
N PHE A 485 20.27 -0.53 6.33
CA PHE A 485 18.88 -0.15 6.12
C PHE A 485 18.09 -0.40 7.42
N ASN A 486 18.04 0.60 8.28
CA ASN A 486 17.37 0.54 9.58
C ASN A 486 15.92 1.00 9.46
N THR A 487 14.99 0.13 9.76
CA THR A 487 13.56 0.44 9.74
C THR A 487 13.08 0.93 11.10
N TRP A 488 11.86 1.43 11.17
CA TRP A 488 11.29 1.97 12.40
C TRP A 488 10.61 0.93 13.28
N GLY A 489 10.56 1.18 14.60
CA GLY A 489 9.82 0.39 15.57
C GLY A 489 8.36 0.83 15.67
N GLY A 490 7.49 -0.04 16.15
CA GLY A 490 6.10 0.29 16.45
C GLY A 490 5.94 1.13 17.72
N GLY A 491 4.88 1.95 17.81
CA GLY A 491 4.51 2.67 19.01
C GLY A 491 4.00 1.73 20.11
N GLY A 492 4.26 2.05 21.38
CA GLY A 492 3.78 1.29 22.54
C GLY A 492 2.31 1.56 22.85
N CYS A 493 1.64 0.62 23.50
CA CYS A 493 0.26 0.73 23.95
C CYS A 493 0.18 0.63 25.48
N GLY A 494 -0.50 1.59 26.10
CA GLY A 494 -0.70 1.65 27.54
C GLY A 494 0.53 2.09 28.32
N ASP A 495 0.33 2.35 29.59
CA ASP A 495 1.34 2.89 30.50
C ASP A 495 2.52 1.92 30.73
N PRO A 496 3.75 2.24 30.30
CA PRO A 496 4.90 1.38 30.50
C PRO A 496 5.24 1.13 31.97
N LEU A 497 4.87 2.03 32.87
CA LEU A 497 5.11 1.84 34.31
C LEU A 497 4.20 0.79 34.94
N LYS A 498 3.20 0.30 34.20
CA LYS A 498 2.30 -0.78 34.63
C LYS A 498 2.68 -2.15 34.05
N ARG A 499 3.64 -2.21 33.10
CA ARG A 499 4.13 -3.49 32.57
C ARG A 499 4.80 -4.28 33.68
N GLU A 500 4.51 -5.56 33.81
CA GLU A 500 5.09 -6.45 34.82
C GLU A 500 6.61 -6.44 34.66
N PRO A 501 7.38 -6.26 35.78
CA PRO A 501 8.85 -6.24 35.72
C PRO A 501 9.45 -7.51 35.12
N GLU A 502 8.79 -8.64 35.30
CA GLU A 502 9.19 -9.96 34.80
C GLU A 502 9.10 -10.02 33.25
N ARG A 503 8.10 -9.34 32.65
CA ARG A 503 8.02 -9.22 31.19
C ARG A 503 9.16 -8.35 30.64
N VAL A 504 9.54 -7.28 31.36
CA VAL A 504 10.69 -6.46 30.98
C VAL A 504 11.99 -7.24 31.13
N GLU A 505 12.14 -8.05 32.18
CA GLU A 505 13.29 -8.95 32.36
C GLU A 505 13.40 -9.94 31.19
N PHE A 506 12.26 -10.54 30.78
CA PHE A 506 12.21 -11.42 29.62
C PHE A 506 12.67 -10.68 28.34
N ASP A 507 12.15 -9.47 28.09
CA ASP A 507 12.54 -8.67 26.94
C ASP A 507 14.05 -8.35 26.94
N VAL A 508 14.63 -8.08 28.12
CA VAL A 508 16.08 -7.82 28.26
C VAL A 508 16.89 -9.08 27.97
N ARG A 509 16.49 -10.22 28.52
CA ARG A 509 17.17 -11.50 28.24
C ARG A 509 17.07 -11.95 26.80
N ALA A 510 15.96 -11.59 26.12
CA ALA A 510 15.75 -11.84 24.70
C ALA A 510 16.45 -10.84 23.76
N GLY A 511 17.13 -9.81 24.31
CA GLY A 511 17.81 -8.79 23.50
C GLY A 511 16.87 -7.75 22.86
N LEU A 512 15.57 -7.80 23.15
CA LEU A 512 14.57 -6.89 22.60
C LEU A 512 14.63 -5.51 23.26
N VAL A 513 15.01 -5.47 24.54
CA VAL A 513 15.18 -4.26 25.35
C VAL A 513 16.57 -4.31 26.01
N SER A 514 17.31 -3.22 26.01
CA SER A 514 18.59 -3.14 26.72
C SER A 514 18.39 -2.95 28.24
N ILE A 515 19.44 -3.22 29.04
CA ILE A 515 19.43 -2.91 30.47
C ILE A 515 19.11 -1.43 30.71
N GLU A 516 19.63 -0.51 29.88
CA GLU A 516 19.31 0.92 29.94
C GLU A 516 17.89 1.20 29.48
N GLY A 517 17.44 0.55 28.40
CA GLY A 517 16.08 0.64 27.86
C GLY A 517 14.99 0.23 28.85
N ALA A 518 15.28 -0.71 29.77
CA ALA A 518 14.38 -1.13 30.84
C ALA A 518 13.93 0.05 31.73
N LYS A 519 14.73 1.11 31.83
CA LYS A 519 14.38 2.33 32.58
C LYS A 519 13.17 3.07 31.99
N ARG A 520 12.88 2.89 30.69
CA ARG A 520 11.66 3.44 30.06
C ARG A 520 10.38 2.86 30.68
N TYR A 521 10.46 1.63 31.23
CA TYR A 521 9.40 0.94 31.95
C TYR A 521 9.46 1.18 33.48
N GLY A 522 10.39 2.05 33.92
CA GLY A 522 10.65 2.24 35.33
C GLY A 522 11.27 1.01 36.01
N VAL A 523 11.88 0.11 35.24
CA VAL A 523 12.51 -1.12 35.74
C VAL A 523 14.02 -0.89 35.83
N VAL A 524 14.60 -1.31 36.98
CA VAL A 524 16.05 -1.26 37.22
C VAL A 524 16.57 -2.70 37.16
N MET A 525 17.41 -2.96 36.18
CA MET A 525 18.06 -4.25 35.98
C MET A 525 19.38 -4.29 36.75
N LYS A 526 19.79 -5.50 37.19
CA LYS A 526 21.15 -5.80 37.65
C LYS A 526 22.00 -6.25 36.45
N GLU A 527 23.32 -6.37 36.66
CA GLU A 527 24.26 -6.86 35.63
C GLU A 527 23.95 -8.29 35.15
N ASP A 528 23.38 -9.13 36.05
CA ASP A 528 22.95 -10.49 35.74
C ASP A 528 21.61 -10.55 34.97
N MET A 529 21.10 -9.41 34.48
CA MET A 529 19.83 -9.24 33.79
C MET A 529 18.59 -9.59 34.64
N THR A 530 18.69 -9.66 35.99
CA THR A 530 17.55 -9.81 36.88
C THR A 530 17.04 -8.44 37.37
N VAL A 531 15.74 -8.38 37.72
CA VAL A 531 15.12 -7.16 38.24
C VAL A 531 15.60 -6.82 39.64
N ASN A 532 15.95 -5.56 39.88
CA ASN A 532 16.12 -5.03 41.23
C ASN A 532 14.77 -4.45 41.72
N VAL A 533 13.98 -5.29 42.42
CA VAL A 533 12.60 -4.96 42.81
C VAL A 533 12.53 -3.63 43.58
N LYS A 534 13.32 -3.46 44.64
CA LYS A 534 13.28 -2.27 45.50
C LYS A 534 13.61 -0.97 44.75
N ARG A 535 14.64 -1.01 43.88
CA ARG A 535 14.99 0.14 43.06
C ARG A 535 13.94 0.41 41.98
N THR A 536 13.31 -0.62 41.43
CA THR A 536 12.22 -0.55 40.45
C THR A 536 11.01 0.18 41.06
N GLU A 537 10.56 -0.22 42.24
CA GLU A 537 9.45 0.43 42.95
C GLU A 537 9.74 1.93 43.17
N THR A 538 10.95 2.26 43.64
CA THR A 538 11.39 3.64 43.86
C THR A 538 11.39 4.45 42.58
N LEU A 539 11.94 3.90 41.49
CA LEU A 539 11.99 4.56 40.18
C LEU A 539 10.60 4.79 39.62
N ARG A 540 9.73 3.79 39.65
CA ARG A 540 8.33 3.88 39.18
C ARG A 540 7.55 4.96 39.93
N ALA A 541 7.65 5.00 41.25
CA ALA A 541 7.01 6.05 42.08
C ALA A 541 7.48 7.46 41.68
N LYS A 542 8.81 7.64 41.48
CA LYS A 542 9.38 8.90 41.02
C LYS A 542 8.90 9.30 39.62
N MET A 543 8.90 8.36 38.68
CA MET A 543 8.47 8.60 37.30
C MET A 543 6.98 8.92 37.22
N ALA A 544 6.13 8.17 37.93
CA ALA A 544 4.68 8.41 37.99
C ALA A 544 4.35 9.79 38.51
N LYS A 545 5.04 10.23 39.59
CA LYS A 545 4.88 11.59 40.15
C LYS A 545 5.29 12.69 39.17
N LYS A 546 6.37 12.49 38.39
CA LYS A 546 6.89 13.49 37.44
C LYS A 546 6.06 13.59 36.16
N ARG A 547 5.50 12.49 35.68
CA ARG A 547 4.89 12.36 34.35
C ARG A 547 3.58 13.15 34.17
N GLY A 548 2.77 13.31 35.23
CA GLY A 548 1.47 13.97 35.13
C GLY A 548 0.40 13.14 34.40
N LYS A 549 -0.48 13.82 33.64
CA LYS A 549 -1.54 13.17 32.89
C LYS A 549 -0.98 12.45 31.66
N VAL A 550 -1.39 11.21 31.49
CA VAL A 550 -0.98 10.36 30.38
C VAL A 550 -1.75 10.77 29.11
N PRO A 551 -1.08 11.07 27.99
CA PRO A 551 -1.75 11.44 26.75
C PRO A 551 -2.38 10.20 26.09
N MET A 552 -3.47 10.40 25.34
CA MET A 552 -4.05 9.35 24.51
C MET A 552 -3.12 9.00 23.33
N PHE A 553 -2.48 10.01 22.73
CA PHE A 553 -1.50 9.85 21.65
C PHE A 553 -0.21 10.54 22.01
N ASP A 554 0.91 9.83 21.95
CA ASP A 554 2.26 10.40 22.10
C ASP A 554 2.99 10.36 20.75
N ARG A 555 3.16 11.52 20.14
CA ARG A 555 3.83 11.72 18.84
C ARG A 555 5.30 12.11 18.98
N GLY A 556 5.85 12.11 20.20
CA GLY A 556 7.20 12.59 20.48
C GLY A 556 7.38 14.12 20.36
N GLY A 557 6.32 14.84 19.98
CA GLY A 557 6.26 16.29 19.80
C GLY A 557 5.36 16.68 18.63
N ASP A 558 5.03 17.97 18.53
CA ASP A 558 4.39 18.53 17.35
C ASP A 558 5.41 18.73 16.20
N ILE A 559 4.92 18.96 14.98
CA ILE A 559 5.75 19.09 13.77
C ILE A 559 6.79 20.22 13.92
N ALA A 560 6.42 21.34 14.53
CA ALA A 560 7.35 22.46 14.71
C ALA A 560 8.50 22.09 15.66
N THR A 561 8.20 21.37 16.74
CA THR A 561 9.19 20.82 17.68
C THR A 561 10.09 19.79 17.01
N LEU A 562 9.52 18.86 16.24
CA LEU A 562 10.27 17.83 15.53
C LEU A 562 11.21 18.45 14.49
N LYS A 563 10.76 19.44 13.71
CA LYS A 563 11.63 20.18 12.77
C LYS A 563 12.79 20.88 13.47
N LYS A 564 12.57 21.50 14.63
CA LYS A 564 13.65 22.17 15.41
C LYS A 564 14.72 21.19 15.90
N ARG A 565 14.34 19.97 16.25
CA ARG A 565 15.26 18.94 16.75
C ARG A 565 15.83 18.04 15.64
N CYS A 566 15.32 18.16 14.41
CA CYS A 566 15.58 17.25 13.31
C CYS A 566 17.06 17.01 13.08
N LEU A 567 17.85 18.06 12.82
CA LEU A 567 19.27 17.93 12.53
C LEU A 567 20.04 17.26 13.67
N ALA A 568 19.77 17.67 14.93
CA ALA A 568 20.45 17.10 16.09
C ALA A 568 20.10 15.63 16.34
N GLU A 569 18.86 15.22 16.02
CA GLU A 569 18.37 13.87 16.29
C GLU A 569 18.58 12.91 15.12
N THR A 570 18.57 13.40 13.87
CA THR A 570 18.61 12.54 12.67
C THR A 570 19.87 12.74 11.82
N GLY A 571 20.62 13.82 12.02
CA GLY A 571 21.72 14.22 11.13
C GLY A 571 21.27 14.80 9.79
N LEU A 572 19.96 14.84 9.52
CA LEU A 572 19.38 15.35 8.28
C LEU A 572 18.74 16.73 8.49
N GLN A 573 18.76 17.55 7.45
CA GLN A 573 18.07 18.85 7.49
C GLN A 573 16.54 18.64 7.53
N PRO A 574 15.80 19.46 8.29
CA PRO A 574 14.34 19.40 8.29
C PRO A 574 13.78 19.75 6.92
N PRO A 575 12.72 19.07 6.45
CA PRO A 575 12.12 19.39 5.18
C PRO A 575 11.52 20.80 5.20
N ARG A 576 11.59 21.49 4.05
CA ARG A 576 10.94 22.80 3.85
C ARG A 576 9.42 22.63 3.86
N THR A 577 8.68 23.70 4.14
CA THR A 577 7.22 23.67 4.04
C THR A 577 6.82 23.44 2.57
N PRO A 578 5.85 22.54 2.31
CA PRO A 578 5.39 22.28 0.95
C PRO A 578 4.91 23.54 0.23
N GLU A 579 5.30 23.68 -1.03
CA GLU A 579 4.82 24.70 -1.94
C GLU A 579 3.84 24.04 -2.92
N PHE A 580 2.57 24.38 -2.81
CA PHE A 580 1.54 23.79 -3.66
C PHE A 580 1.38 24.61 -4.95
N GLN A 581 1.26 23.92 -6.07
CA GLN A 581 1.03 24.58 -7.35
C GLN A 581 -0.35 25.23 -7.40
N THR A 582 -0.43 26.42 -8.00
CA THR A 582 -1.68 27.21 -8.06
C THR A 582 -2.82 26.44 -8.73
N TRP A 583 -2.51 25.58 -9.71
CA TRP A 583 -3.53 24.76 -10.37
C TRP A 583 -4.05 23.63 -9.47
N ALA A 584 -3.21 23.03 -8.62
CA ALA A 584 -3.64 22.05 -7.64
C ALA A 584 -4.58 22.68 -6.58
N LEU A 585 -4.27 23.90 -6.16
CA LEU A 585 -5.16 24.68 -5.26
C LEU A 585 -6.50 24.99 -5.94
N ARG A 586 -6.48 25.38 -7.23
CA ARG A 586 -7.71 25.63 -8.01
C ARG A 586 -8.54 24.37 -8.22
N ALA A 587 -7.93 23.21 -8.36
CA ALA A 587 -8.65 21.94 -8.46
C ALA A 587 -9.43 21.61 -7.18
N LEU A 588 -8.89 21.96 -6.01
CA LEU A 588 -9.59 21.85 -4.72
C LEU A 588 -10.79 22.80 -4.62
N GLU A 589 -10.66 24.03 -5.14
CA GLU A 589 -11.72 25.04 -5.16
C GLU A 589 -12.83 24.71 -6.16
N GLY A 590 -12.46 24.11 -7.31
CA GLY A 590 -13.36 23.81 -8.44
C GLY A 590 -14.14 22.49 -8.36
N GLY A 591 -13.84 21.63 -7.41
CA GLY A 591 -14.39 20.25 -7.33
C GLY A 591 -15.91 20.15 -7.17
N THR A 592 -16.58 21.23 -6.76
CA THR A 592 -18.05 21.35 -6.68
C THR A 592 -18.67 21.83 -8.02
N ALA A 593 -17.95 22.61 -8.81
CA ALA A 593 -18.46 23.16 -10.09
C ALA A 593 -18.31 22.17 -11.29
N ALA A 594 -17.28 21.32 -11.29
CA ALA A 594 -17.01 20.40 -12.40
C ALA A 594 -18.02 19.24 -12.47
N LYS A 595 -18.54 18.73 -11.35
CA LYS A 595 -19.59 17.69 -11.34
C LYS A 595 -20.89 18.15 -12.02
N THR A 596 -21.24 19.44 -11.93
CA THR A 596 -22.44 20.02 -12.59
C THR A 596 -22.23 20.27 -14.09
N ALA A 597 -21.00 20.55 -14.52
CA ALA A 597 -20.69 20.80 -15.93
C ALA A 597 -20.56 19.50 -16.75
N SER A 598 -19.91 18.45 -16.22
CA SER A 598 -19.73 17.17 -16.93
C SER A 598 -21.05 16.42 -17.11
N VAL A 599 -21.96 16.49 -16.13
CA VAL A 599 -23.31 15.91 -16.25
C VAL A 599 -24.17 16.66 -17.27
N LYS A 600 -24.02 17.99 -17.39
CA LYS A 600 -24.72 18.78 -18.43
C LYS A 600 -24.17 18.50 -19.84
N VAL A 601 -22.85 18.35 -20.02
CA VAL A 601 -22.23 18.03 -21.31
C VAL A 601 -22.59 16.62 -21.77
N LYS A 602 -22.54 15.61 -20.93
CA LYS A 602 -22.97 14.24 -21.26
C LYS A 602 -24.47 14.16 -21.59
N ARG A 603 -25.35 14.88 -20.88
CA ARG A 603 -26.79 14.94 -21.21
C ARG A 603 -27.08 15.67 -22.51
N THR A 604 -26.28 16.70 -22.88
CA THR A 604 -26.48 17.46 -24.14
C THR A 604 -25.93 16.67 -25.33
N ALA A 605 -24.83 15.94 -25.18
CA ALA A 605 -24.29 15.05 -26.21
C ALA A 605 -25.22 13.85 -26.47
N ALA A 606 -25.73 13.20 -25.41
CA ALA A 606 -26.70 12.11 -25.55
C ALA A 606 -28.02 12.55 -26.18
N LYS A 607 -28.54 13.75 -25.85
CA LYS A 607 -29.73 14.31 -26.52
C LYS A 607 -29.48 14.70 -27.98
N LYS A 608 -28.27 15.16 -28.36
CA LYS A 608 -27.90 15.40 -29.75
C LYS A 608 -27.74 14.11 -30.55
N ALA A 609 -27.15 13.06 -29.97
CA ALA A 609 -27.01 11.75 -30.62
C ALA A 609 -28.37 11.05 -30.85
N VAL A 610 -29.30 11.13 -29.89
CA VAL A 610 -30.66 10.61 -30.05
C VAL A 610 -31.45 11.37 -31.10
N LYS A 611 -31.33 12.71 -31.20
CA LYS A 611 -31.97 13.50 -32.27
C LYS A 611 -31.34 13.25 -33.65
N ALA A 612 -30.05 12.97 -33.76
CA ALA A 612 -29.38 12.61 -34.99
C ALA A 612 -29.82 11.21 -35.50
N LYS A 613 -29.91 10.22 -34.63
CA LYS A 613 -30.43 8.87 -34.97
C LYS A 613 -31.92 8.87 -35.36
N ALA A 614 -32.74 9.76 -34.80
CA ALA A 614 -34.14 9.92 -35.19
C ALA A 614 -34.30 10.56 -36.58
N LYS A 615 -33.42 11.49 -36.97
CA LYS A 615 -33.44 12.11 -38.33
C LYS A 615 -32.96 11.18 -39.45
N VAL A 616 -32.10 10.22 -39.16
CA VAL A 616 -31.62 9.21 -40.13
C VAL A 616 -32.67 8.12 -40.39
N LYS A 617 -33.51 7.78 -39.41
CA LYS A 617 -34.59 6.78 -39.61
C LYS A 617 -35.79 7.25 -40.45
N VAL A 618 -35.95 8.56 -40.66
CA VAL A 618 -37.09 9.11 -41.43
C VAL A 618 -36.78 9.24 -42.93
N LYS A 619 -35.50 9.09 -43.37
CA LYS A 619 -35.13 9.21 -44.81
C LYS A 619 -35.07 7.88 -45.58
N ALA A 620 -35.41 6.76 -45.01
CA ALA A 620 -35.29 5.43 -45.62
C ALA A 620 -36.62 4.71 -45.74
N LYS A 621 -37.70 5.34 -46.28
CA LYS A 621 -38.89 4.66 -46.78
C LYS A 621 -39.63 5.55 -47.79
N ALA A 622 -39.38 5.28 -49.07
CA ALA A 622 -40.35 5.51 -50.16
C ALA A 622 -40.17 4.37 -51.17
N PRO A 623 -41.22 3.66 -51.53
CA PRO A 623 -41.13 2.47 -52.40
C PRO A 623 -41.20 2.85 -53.87
N ALA A 624 -40.31 2.29 -54.69
CA ALA A 624 -40.39 2.37 -56.15
C ALA A 624 -41.41 1.38 -56.67
N LYS A 625 -42.45 1.88 -57.34
CA LYS A 625 -43.39 1.10 -58.14
C LYS A 625 -42.68 0.58 -59.38
N LYS A 626 -42.60 -0.73 -59.55
CA LYS A 626 -42.32 -1.38 -60.83
C LYS A 626 -43.63 -1.50 -61.63
N ARG A 627 -43.65 -0.86 -62.84
CA ARG A 627 -44.59 -1.22 -63.91
C ARG A 627 -43.98 -2.38 -64.72
N ALA A 628 -44.78 -3.45 -64.88
CA ALA A 628 -44.55 -4.49 -65.84
C ALA A 628 -45.10 -4.04 -67.22
N LYS A 629 -44.40 -4.35 -68.27
CA LYS A 629 -44.98 -4.71 -69.58
C LYS A 629 -43.92 -5.38 -70.44
N ALA A 630 -44.40 -6.48 -71.00
CA ALA A 630 -44.02 -7.30 -72.12
C ALA A 630 -42.78 -8.19 -71.96
#